data_22b3befce9870a0260a4652ede81f203
#
_entry.id   22b3befce9870a0260a4652ede81f203
#
_cell.length_a   1.000
_cell.length_b   1.000
_cell.length_c   1.000
_cell.angle_alpha   90.00
_cell.angle_beta   90.00
_cell.angle_gamma   90.00
#
_symmetry.space_group_name_H-M   'P 1'
#
loop_
_entity.id
_entity.type
_entity.pdbx_description
1 polymer ?
#
loop_
_entity_poly.entity_id
_entity_poly.type
_entity_poly.pdbx_seq_one_letter_code
_entity_poly.pdbx_strand_id
1 'polypeptide(L)'
;AAPEAPAAPRAPAAPPAPPHPDHASRMHINSGDSSTTLITQGRLDLSHQPSQAYVLRMGEDNFVDASMADLTQSQRDAPSGEAVLWVRRGTDRYVIRDPALIRSLSQSQKEIADLGRAQGALGEQQGRLGEQQGRLGERMAAISLQASREALDASREAMQMDAAEMANQAAHQGSSDATRALAARRTSERAREKAAQARTDQDRQLQTEQAARQQAELARQQQGLARQQEALAQRQSVASAKVARDVRSAIDQALANGTAQRVN
;
A
#
# COMPACT_ATOMS: atom_id res chain seq x y z
N ALA A 1 -17.27 -40.32 -22.68
CA ALA A 1 -17.19 -38.90 -22.37
C ALA A 1 -16.57 -38.76 -20.97
N ALA A 2 -15.36 -38.18 -20.87
CA ALA A 2 -14.73 -37.92 -19.60
C ALA A 2 -15.39 -36.71 -18.92
N PRO A 3 -15.53 -36.71 -17.59
CA PRO A 3 -16.10 -35.57 -16.89
C PRO A 3 -15.15 -34.38 -16.95
N GLU A 4 -15.70 -33.22 -17.25
CA GLU A 4 -14.99 -31.93 -17.32
C GLU A 4 -14.50 -31.54 -15.91
N ALA A 5 -13.23 -31.20 -15.78
CA ALA A 5 -12.63 -30.80 -14.51
C ALA A 5 -13.28 -29.48 -14.00
N PRO A 6 -13.57 -29.33 -12.70
CA PRO A 6 -14.14 -28.12 -12.15
C PRO A 6 -13.18 -26.94 -12.35
N ALA A 7 -13.73 -25.82 -12.83
CA ALA A 7 -12.98 -24.57 -13.03
C ALA A 7 -12.37 -24.09 -11.71
N ALA A 8 -11.09 -23.73 -11.76
CA ALA A 8 -10.38 -23.16 -10.60
C ALA A 8 -11.09 -21.89 -10.11
N PRO A 9 -11.20 -21.67 -8.78
CA PRO A 9 -11.81 -20.47 -8.23
C PRO A 9 -11.02 -19.24 -8.69
N ARG A 10 -11.74 -18.25 -9.22
CA ARG A 10 -11.14 -16.95 -9.60
C ARG A 10 -10.54 -16.31 -8.35
N ALA A 11 -9.28 -15.86 -8.48
CA ALA A 11 -8.65 -15.04 -7.46
C ALA A 11 -9.50 -13.80 -7.19
N PRO A 12 -9.69 -13.40 -5.92
CA PRO A 12 -10.40 -12.18 -5.58
C PRO A 12 -9.72 -10.99 -6.26
N ALA A 13 -10.52 -10.08 -6.83
CA ALA A 13 -10.02 -8.86 -7.43
C ALA A 13 -9.20 -8.07 -6.40
N ALA A 14 -8.03 -7.59 -6.79
CA ALA A 14 -7.23 -6.70 -5.94
C ALA A 14 -8.08 -5.48 -5.55
N PRO A 15 -8.06 -5.04 -4.28
CA PRO A 15 -8.75 -3.83 -3.87
C PRO A 15 -8.27 -2.65 -4.70
N PRO A 16 -9.14 -1.68 -5.04
CA PRO A 16 -8.73 -0.47 -5.74
C PRO A 16 -7.63 0.22 -4.95
N ALA A 17 -6.59 0.68 -5.66
CA ALA A 17 -5.53 1.46 -5.05
C ALA A 17 -6.14 2.68 -4.31
N PRO A 18 -5.73 2.96 -3.06
CA PRO A 18 -6.21 4.13 -2.34
C PRO A 18 -5.91 5.39 -3.17
N PRO A 19 -6.80 6.40 -3.16
CA PRO A 19 -6.51 7.67 -3.80
C PRO A 19 -5.19 8.20 -3.24
N HIS A 20 -4.27 8.58 -4.12
CA HIS A 20 -2.99 9.14 -3.73
C HIS A 20 -3.24 10.35 -2.82
N PRO A 21 -2.71 10.39 -1.58
CA PRO A 21 -2.74 11.59 -0.77
C PRO A 21 -1.98 12.68 -1.52
N ASP A 22 -2.49 13.92 -1.45
CA ASP A 22 -1.77 15.09 -1.91
C ASP A 22 -0.38 15.09 -1.26
N HIS A 23 0.61 14.66 -1.99
CA HIS A 23 1.97 14.52 -1.49
C HIS A 23 2.53 15.90 -1.17
N ALA A 24 3.17 16.03 -0.01
CA ALA A 24 4.13 17.10 0.20
C ALA A 24 5.17 17.00 -0.92
N SER A 25 4.99 17.82 -1.95
CA SER A 25 5.86 17.80 -3.12
C SER A 25 7.15 18.52 -2.74
N ARG A 26 8.23 17.76 -2.57
CA ARG A 26 9.57 18.34 -2.57
C ARG A 26 9.87 18.80 -3.99
N MET A 27 9.76 20.09 -4.24
CA MET A 27 10.07 20.67 -5.52
C MET A 27 11.42 21.41 -5.41
N HIS A 28 12.39 20.97 -6.21
CA HIS A 28 13.61 21.74 -6.43
C HIS A 28 13.35 22.79 -7.50
N ILE A 29 13.26 24.05 -7.09
CA ILE A 29 13.23 25.17 -8.03
C ILE A 29 14.65 25.68 -8.18
N ASN A 30 15.24 25.43 -9.34
CA ASN A 30 16.54 25.98 -9.71
C ASN A 30 16.32 27.36 -10.34
N SER A 31 16.28 28.40 -9.52
CA SER A 31 16.38 29.78 -10.03
C SER A 31 17.84 30.21 -9.87
N GLY A 32 18.53 30.36 -11.01
CA GLY A 32 19.95 30.59 -11.14
C GLY A 32 20.62 31.26 -9.93
N ASP A 33 21.63 30.61 -9.40
CA ASP A 33 22.55 30.96 -8.34
C ASP A 33 22.26 30.60 -6.88
N SER A 34 21.09 30.04 -6.55
CA SER A 34 20.84 29.48 -5.21
C SER A 34 19.85 28.33 -5.29
N SER A 35 20.31 27.10 -5.06
CA SER A 35 19.42 25.93 -4.92
C SER A 35 18.71 25.97 -3.57
N THR A 36 17.51 26.51 -3.52
CA THR A 36 16.67 26.48 -2.33
C THR A 36 15.74 25.27 -2.41
N THR A 37 15.91 24.32 -1.49
CA THR A 37 14.96 23.23 -1.35
C THR A 37 13.70 23.77 -0.66
N LEU A 38 12.64 24.02 -1.41
CA LEU A 38 11.36 24.41 -0.86
C LEU A 38 10.58 23.16 -0.45
N ILE A 39 10.33 23.01 0.85
CA ILE A 39 9.32 22.05 1.34
C ILE A 39 7.97 22.72 1.21
N THR A 40 7.21 22.34 0.18
CA THR A 40 5.90 22.92 -0.10
C THR A 40 4.83 21.96 0.42
N GLN A 41 4.02 22.43 1.33
CA GLN A 41 2.81 21.74 1.79
C GLN A 41 1.58 22.53 1.28
N GLY A 42 0.59 21.84 0.73
CA GLY A 42 -0.61 22.47 0.22
C GLY A 42 -0.87 22.15 -1.25
N ARG A 43 -1.73 22.93 -1.86
CA ARG A 43 -2.16 22.77 -3.24
C ARG A 43 -1.37 23.69 -4.16
N LEU A 44 -0.58 23.12 -5.06
CA LEU A 44 0.09 23.83 -6.13
C LEU A 44 -0.58 23.52 -7.45
N ASP A 45 -1.20 24.52 -8.07
CA ASP A 45 -1.81 24.38 -9.40
C ASP A 45 -0.78 24.73 -10.48
N LEU A 46 -0.45 23.75 -11.31
CA LEU A 46 0.54 23.91 -12.37
C LEU A 46 -0.06 24.49 -13.67
N SER A 47 -1.36 24.39 -13.83
CA SER A 47 -2.04 24.66 -15.10
C SER A 47 -3.06 25.81 -15.06
N HIS A 48 -3.47 26.25 -13.87
CA HIS A 48 -4.51 27.25 -13.71
C HIS A 48 -4.12 28.30 -12.69
N GLN A 49 -4.42 29.58 -12.97
CA GLN A 49 -4.30 30.64 -11.97
C GLN A 49 -5.63 30.76 -11.22
N PRO A 50 -5.70 30.37 -9.96
CA PRO A 50 -6.89 30.56 -9.14
C PRO A 50 -7.19 32.07 -8.98
N SER A 51 -8.46 32.45 -8.83
CA SER A 51 -8.85 33.86 -8.59
C SER A 51 -8.28 34.43 -7.30
N GLN A 52 -7.96 33.58 -6.35
CA GLN A 52 -7.28 33.92 -5.11
C GLN A 52 -6.16 32.90 -4.89
N ALA A 53 -5.01 33.41 -4.48
CA ALA A 53 -3.85 32.60 -4.15
C ALA A 53 -3.22 33.11 -2.86
N TYR A 54 -2.61 32.19 -2.09
CA TYR A 54 -1.80 32.58 -0.96
C TYR A 54 -0.56 31.70 -0.81
N VAL A 55 0.48 32.30 -0.27
CA VAL A 55 1.74 31.62 0.07
C VAL A 55 2.09 32.06 1.49
N LEU A 56 1.98 31.15 2.46
CA LEU A 56 2.45 31.34 3.82
C LEU A 56 3.88 30.83 3.92
N ARG A 57 4.82 31.68 4.23
CA ARG A 57 6.24 31.38 4.38
C ARG A 57 6.66 31.53 5.83
N MET A 58 7.39 30.50 6.33
CA MET A 58 7.89 30.48 7.70
C MET A 58 9.23 29.74 7.73
N GLY A 59 10.32 30.48 7.58
CA GLY A 59 11.66 29.90 7.46
C GLY A 59 11.76 29.00 6.23
N GLU A 60 12.02 27.71 6.44
CA GLU A 60 12.12 26.72 5.37
C GLU A 60 10.76 26.12 4.97
N ASP A 61 9.73 26.27 5.80
CA ASP A 61 8.40 25.73 5.54
C ASP A 61 7.56 26.71 4.73
N ASN A 62 6.95 26.21 3.66
CA ASN A 62 6.02 26.98 2.84
C ASN A 62 4.69 26.23 2.69
N PHE A 63 3.61 26.93 2.98
CA PHE A 63 2.25 26.45 2.75
C PHE A 63 1.64 27.22 1.59
N VAL A 64 1.22 26.51 0.56
CA VAL A 64 0.88 27.11 -0.72
C VAL A 64 -0.52 26.66 -1.16
N ASP A 65 -1.35 27.64 -1.55
CA ASP A 65 -2.54 27.43 -2.37
C ASP A 65 -2.46 28.46 -3.49
N ALA A 66 -1.69 28.14 -4.53
CA ALA A 66 -1.27 29.11 -5.53
C ALA A 66 -0.78 28.41 -6.80
N SER A 67 -0.58 29.18 -7.88
CA SER A 67 0.11 28.70 -9.07
C SER A 67 1.64 28.84 -8.95
N MET A 68 2.38 28.20 -9.85
CA MET A 68 3.85 28.37 -9.94
C MET A 68 4.26 29.83 -10.17
N ALA A 69 3.48 30.56 -10.97
CA ALA A 69 3.73 31.97 -11.19
C ALA A 69 3.56 32.80 -9.91
N ASP A 70 2.53 32.46 -9.09
CA ASP A 70 2.29 33.10 -7.80
C ASP A 70 3.42 32.81 -6.81
N LEU A 71 3.91 31.56 -6.78
CA LEU A 71 5.01 31.18 -5.93
C LEU A 71 6.29 31.97 -6.28
N THR A 72 6.62 32.04 -7.55
CA THR A 72 7.77 32.84 -8.03
C THR A 72 7.59 34.32 -7.72
N GLN A 73 6.38 34.84 -7.88
CA GLN A 73 6.08 36.23 -7.59
C GLN A 73 6.15 36.52 -6.08
N SER A 74 5.67 35.61 -5.24
CA SER A 74 5.77 35.75 -3.79
C SER A 74 7.22 35.86 -3.30
N GLN A 75 8.15 35.19 -3.98
CA GLN A 75 9.58 35.27 -3.66
C GLN A 75 10.17 36.65 -4.00
N ARG A 76 9.70 37.28 -5.09
CA ARG A 76 10.13 38.63 -5.47
C ARG A 76 9.55 39.68 -4.56
N ASP A 77 8.27 39.58 -4.22
CA ASP A 77 7.53 40.56 -3.42
C ASP A 77 7.92 40.50 -1.91
N ALA A 78 8.38 39.34 -1.45
CA ALA A 78 8.84 39.13 -0.08
C ALA A 78 10.13 38.28 -0.08
N PRO A 79 11.33 38.90 0.01
CA PRO A 79 12.61 38.19 0.01
C PRO A 79 12.73 37.18 1.15
N SER A 80 13.64 36.19 0.96
CA SER A 80 13.82 35.05 1.85
C SER A 80 14.21 35.49 3.28
N GLY A 81 13.65 34.77 4.28
CA GLY A 81 14.03 34.90 5.69
C GLY A 81 12.95 35.45 6.62
N GLU A 82 11.96 36.16 6.11
CA GLU A 82 10.86 36.66 6.93
C GLU A 82 9.64 35.72 6.89
N ALA A 83 8.98 35.58 8.03
CA ALA A 83 7.69 34.94 8.11
C ALA A 83 6.63 35.88 7.53
N VAL A 84 6.03 35.50 6.41
CA VAL A 84 5.06 36.34 5.69
C VAL A 84 3.94 35.52 5.10
N LEU A 85 2.76 36.13 5.02
CA LEU A 85 1.64 35.65 4.23
C LEU A 85 1.52 36.55 3.00
N TRP A 86 1.88 36.02 1.85
CA TRP A 86 1.66 36.63 0.56
C TRP A 86 0.30 36.21 0.01
N VAL A 87 -0.44 37.15 -0.53
CA VAL A 87 -1.81 36.95 -1.01
C VAL A 87 -2.00 37.62 -2.35
N ARG A 88 -2.62 36.94 -3.31
CA ARG A 88 -3.14 37.53 -4.52
C ARG A 88 -4.67 37.43 -4.56
N ARG A 89 -5.34 38.54 -4.85
CA ARG A 89 -6.80 38.62 -5.02
C ARG A 89 -7.08 39.33 -6.36
N GLY A 90 -7.46 38.56 -7.36
CA GLY A 90 -7.54 39.05 -8.72
C GLY A 90 -6.15 39.49 -9.22
N THR A 91 -6.01 40.77 -9.55
CA THR A 91 -4.75 41.41 -9.97
C THR A 91 -3.94 42.00 -8.84
N ASP A 92 -4.56 42.21 -7.69
CA ASP A 92 -3.93 42.87 -6.54
C ASP A 92 -3.15 41.86 -5.70
N ARG A 93 -1.97 42.31 -5.25
CA ARG A 93 -1.03 41.53 -4.44
C ARG A 93 -0.80 42.21 -3.11
N TYR A 94 -0.73 41.41 -2.06
CA TYR A 94 -0.59 41.89 -0.69
C TYR A 94 0.45 41.05 0.08
N VAL A 95 1.16 41.67 0.96
CA VAL A 95 2.06 41.03 1.91
C VAL A 95 1.63 41.39 3.33
N ILE A 96 1.39 40.37 4.15
CA ILE A 96 0.95 40.49 5.52
C ILE A 96 2.09 39.98 6.40
N ARG A 97 2.58 40.83 7.31
CA ARG A 97 3.69 40.57 8.23
C ARG A 97 3.29 40.54 9.69
N ASP A 98 1.98 40.39 9.97
CA ASP A 98 1.49 40.30 11.33
C ASP A 98 1.94 38.99 12.00
N PRO A 99 2.80 39.03 13.04
CA PRO A 99 3.35 37.83 13.66
C PRO A 99 2.30 37.02 14.41
N ALA A 100 1.23 37.63 14.90
CA ALA A 100 0.17 36.92 15.63
C ALA A 100 -0.66 36.10 14.65
N LEU A 101 -1.04 36.69 13.52
CA LEU A 101 -1.76 36.05 12.44
C LEU A 101 -0.94 34.90 11.83
N ILE A 102 0.33 35.11 11.54
CA ILE A 102 1.21 34.10 10.97
C ILE A 102 1.37 32.91 11.94
N ARG A 103 1.56 33.16 13.23
CA ARG A 103 1.64 32.09 14.24
C ARG A 103 0.35 31.28 14.35
N SER A 104 -0.80 31.92 14.31
CA SER A 104 -2.11 31.24 14.33
C SER A 104 -2.27 30.31 13.12
N LEU A 105 -1.95 30.81 11.92
CA LEU A 105 -2.01 30.01 10.69
C LEU A 105 -1.02 28.86 10.71
N SER A 106 0.19 29.10 11.22
CA SER A 106 1.22 28.06 11.35
C SER A 106 0.77 26.90 12.22
N GLN A 107 0.10 27.20 13.33
CA GLN A 107 -0.39 26.18 14.24
C GLN A 107 -1.46 25.30 13.59
N SER A 108 -2.38 25.89 12.83
CA SER A 108 -3.39 25.14 12.07
C SER A 108 -2.75 24.27 10.97
N GLN A 109 -1.69 24.75 10.32
CA GLN A 109 -0.97 24.00 9.29
C GLN A 109 -0.16 22.82 9.87
N LYS A 110 0.39 22.98 11.07
CA LYS A 110 1.12 21.93 11.77
C LYS A 110 0.24 20.69 12.01
N GLU A 111 -1.03 20.89 12.34
CA GLU A 111 -1.99 19.79 12.51
C GLU A 111 -2.15 18.97 11.22
N ILE A 112 -2.24 19.65 10.07
CA ILE A 112 -2.31 18.95 8.76
C ILE A 112 -1.03 18.18 8.47
N ALA A 113 0.13 18.77 8.76
CA ALA A 113 1.42 18.11 8.56
C ALA A 113 1.56 16.86 9.45
N ASP A 114 1.10 16.91 10.69
CA ASP A 114 1.10 15.78 11.61
C ASP A 114 0.18 14.66 11.12
N LEU A 115 -1.01 14.99 10.61
CA LEU A 115 -1.93 14.03 10.00
C LEU A 115 -1.32 13.40 8.75
N GLY A 116 -0.65 14.17 7.91
CA GLY A 116 0.06 13.66 6.72
C GLY A 116 1.17 12.67 7.09
N ARG A 117 1.96 12.96 8.14
CA ARG A 117 2.98 12.02 8.64
C ARG A 117 2.37 10.73 9.18
N ALA A 118 1.26 10.83 9.91
CA ALA A 118 0.55 9.65 10.40
C ALA A 118 0.01 8.79 9.25
N GLN A 119 -0.49 9.42 8.20
CA GLN A 119 -0.96 8.71 7.00
C GLN A 119 0.19 8.01 6.25
N GLY A 120 1.35 8.67 6.13
CA GLY A 120 2.56 8.07 5.56
C GLY A 120 3.01 6.83 6.32
N ALA A 121 3.04 6.89 7.66
CA ALA A 121 3.39 5.75 8.51
C ALA A 121 2.42 4.56 8.35
N LEU A 122 1.12 4.83 8.19
CA LEU A 122 0.13 3.79 7.90
C LEU A 122 0.33 3.18 6.50
N GLY A 123 0.70 3.98 5.50
CA GLY A 123 1.04 3.50 4.16
C GLY A 123 2.23 2.52 4.18
N GLU A 124 3.27 2.83 4.96
CA GLU A 124 4.41 1.92 5.14
C GLU A 124 4.01 0.61 5.85
N GLN A 125 3.11 0.67 6.82
CA GLN A 125 2.60 -0.54 7.47
C GLN A 125 1.81 -1.42 6.50
N GLN A 126 0.98 -0.82 5.64
CA GLN A 126 0.27 -1.54 4.59
C GLN A 126 1.23 -2.18 3.58
N GLY A 127 2.28 -1.48 3.18
CA GLY A 127 3.31 -2.01 2.29
C GLY A 127 3.96 -3.28 2.88
N ARG A 128 4.37 -3.24 4.15
CA ARG A 128 4.94 -4.40 4.86
C ARG A 128 3.96 -5.57 4.95
N LEU A 129 2.68 -5.29 5.19
CA LEU A 129 1.64 -6.32 5.24
C LEU A 129 1.43 -6.96 3.86
N GLY A 130 1.45 -6.17 2.78
CA GLY A 130 1.40 -6.65 1.41
C GLY A 130 2.56 -7.59 1.07
N GLU A 131 3.77 -7.26 1.48
CA GLU A 131 4.95 -8.14 1.32
C GLU A 131 4.79 -9.47 2.07
N GLN A 132 4.26 -9.43 3.30
CA GLN A 132 4.01 -10.66 4.07
C GLN A 132 2.97 -11.55 3.38
N GLN A 133 1.91 -10.97 2.82
CA GLN A 133 0.92 -11.71 2.04
C GLN A 133 1.52 -12.29 0.77
N GLY A 134 2.37 -11.55 0.08
CA GLY A 134 3.09 -12.04 -1.10
C GLY A 134 3.93 -13.29 -0.78
N ARG A 135 4.75 -13.23 0.27
CA ARG A 135 5.57 -14.38 0.73
C ARG A 135 4.73 -15.58 1.16
N LEU A 136 3.58 -15.34 1.78
CA LEU A 136 2.66 -16.42 2.16
C LEU A 136 2.03 -17.05 0.92
N GLY A 137 1.64 -16.26 -0.08
CA GLY A 137 1.15 -16.73 -1.36
C GLY A 137 2.16 -17.60 -2.10
N GLU A 138 3.42 -17.18 -2.14
CA GLU A 138 4.52 -17.97 -2.72
C GLU A 138 4.71 -19.33 -2.02
N ARG A 139 4.65 -19.35 -0.69
CA ARG A 139 4.72 -20.61 0.08
C ARG A 139 3.55 -21.54 -0.22
N MET A 140 2.34 -21.02 -0.30
CA MET A 140 1.15 -21.81 -0.63
C MET A 140 1.24 -22.37 -2.06
N ALA A 141 1.74 -21.58 -3.02
CA ALA A 141 1.97 -22.03 -4.39
C ALA A 141 3.03 -23.15 -4.45
N ALA A 142 4.11 -23.03 -3.68
CA ALA A 142 5.15 -24.05 -3.59
C ALA A 142 4.60 -25.37 -3.02
N ILE A 143 3.81 -25.32 -1.94
CA ILE A 143 3.16 -26.50 -1.34
C ILE A 143 2.22 -27.17 -2.36
N SER A 144 1.42 -26.39 -3.08
CA SER A 144 0.51 -26.89 -4.10
C SER A 144 1.25 -27.56 -5.27
N LEU A 145 2.34 -26.94 -5.73
CA LEU A 145 3.15 -27.49 -6.82
C LEU A 145 3.84 -28.79 -6.40
N GLN A 146 4.36 -28.87 -5.18
CA GLN A 146 4.95 -30.07 -4.63
C GLN A 146 3.90 -31.19 -4.55
N ALA A 147 2.71 -30.89 -4.03
CA ALA A 147 1.61 -31.84 -3.96
C ALA A 147 1.24 -32.42 -5.35
N SER A 148 1.22 -31.55 -6.37
CA SER A 148 0.90 -31.96 -7.73
C SER A 148 1.99 -32.88 -8.32
N ARG A 149 3.26 -32.61 -8.05
CA ARG A 149 4.40 -33.47 -8.49
C ARG A 149 4.32 -34.85 -7.83
N GLU A 150 4.17 -34.89 -6.52
CA GLU A 150 4.08 -36.15 -5.77
C GLU A 150 2.87 -36.98 -6.20
N ALA A 151 1.72 -36.35 -6.49
CA ALA A 151 0.54 -37.06 -7.01
C ALA A 151 0.78 -37.66 -8.41
N LEU A 152 1.54 -36.96 -9.27
CA LEU A 152 1.93 -37.47 -10.58
C LEU A 152 2.90 -38.63 -10.47
N ASP A 153 3.87 -38.55 -9.56
CA ASP A 153 4.86 -39.61 -9.35
C ASP A 153 4.19 -40.85 -8.74
N ALA A 154 3.33 -40.69 -7.77
CA ALA A 154 2.52 -41.78 -7.21
C ALA A 154 1.62 -42.45 -8.27
N SER A 155 1.06 -41.68 -9.17
CA SER A 155 0.25 -42.19 -10.27
C SER A 155 1.09 -43.02 -11.26
N ARG A 156 2.32 -42.58 -11.58
CA ARG A 156 3.26 -43.33 -12.44
C ARG A 156 3.70 -44.63 -11.81
N GLU A 157 4.05 -44.58 -10.49
CA GLU A 157 4.44 -45.78 -9.75
C GLU A 157 3.30 -46.80 -9.69
N ALA A 158 2.06 -46.35 -9.45
CA ALA A 158 0.88 -47.22 -9.46
C ALA A 158 0.72 -47.92 -10.85
N MET A 159 0.82 -47.17 -11.93
CA MET A 159 0.72 -47.76 -13.29
C MET A 159 1.85 -48.77 -13.56
N GLN A 160 3.08 -48.50 -13.12
CA GLN A 160 4.20 -49.43 -13.29
C GLN A 160 4.01 -50.69 -12.46
N MET A 161 3.45 -50.57 -11.23
CA MET A 161 3.18 -51.71 -10.38
C MET A 161 2.06 -52.59 -10.93
N ASP A 162 0.99 -52.02 -11.46
CA ASP A 162 -0.09 -52.75 -12.11
C ASP A 162 0.40 -53.49 -13.34
N ALA A 163 1.26 -52.88 -14.18
CA ALA A 163 1.88 -53.52 -15.32
C ALA A 163 2.80 -54.69 -14.92
N ALA A 164 3.60 -54.49 -13.85
CA ALA A 164 4.48 -55.54 -13.34
C ALA A 164 3.69 -56.69 -12.69
N GLU A 165 2.56 -56.42 -12.07
CA GLU A 165 1.68 -57.45 -11.49
C GLU A 165 0.99 -58.28 -12.59
N MET A 166 0.50 -57.64 -13.64
CA MET A 166 -0.06 -58.36 -14.81
C MET A 166 1.01 -59.23 -15.50
N ALA A 167 2.22 -58.71 -15.66
CA ALA A 167 3.33 -59.52 -16.25
C ALA A 167 3.70 -60.72 -15.37
N ASN A 168 3.67 -60.54 -14.05
CA ASN A 168 3.99 -61.61 -13.09
C ASN A 168 2.88 -62.68 -13.01
N GLN A 169 1.59 -62.28 -13.10
CA GLN A 169 0.47 -63.21 -13.16
C GLN A 169 0.53 -64.08 -14.43
N ALA A 170 0.96 -63.51 -15.55
CA ALA A 170 1.15 -64.26 -16.78
C ALA A 170 2.33 -65.29 -16.70
N ALA A 171 3.36 -65.01 -15.89
CA ALA A 171 4.56 -65.87 -15.77
C ALA A 171 4.42 -66.99 -14.71
N HIS A 172 3.45 -66.92 -13.77
CA HIS A 172 3.43 -67.77 -12.59
C HIS A 172 2.25 -68.73 -12.47
N GLN A 173 1.84 -69.38 -13.50
CA GLN A 173 0.84 -70.47 -13.37
C GLN A 173 1.33 -71.76 -12.75
N GLY A 174 2.55 -71.80 -12.09
CA GLY A 174 3.17 -73.05 -11.71
C GLY A 174 3.90 -73.22 -10.35
N SER A 175 3.98 -72.27 -9.41
CA SER A 175 4.67 -72.51 -8.14
C SER A 175 3.99 -71.87 -6.90
N SER A 176 3.59 -72.71 -5.91
CA SER A 176 2.64 -72.27 -4.88
C SER A 176 3.21 -71.67 -3.58
N ASP A 177 4.41 -71.93 -3.16
CA ASP A 177 4.91 -71.48 -1.81
C ASP A 177 5.82 -70.23 -1.87
N ALA A 178 6.69 -70.13 -2.85
CA ALA A 178 7.54 -68.93 -3.05
C ALA A 178 6.71 -67.68 -3.42
N THR A 179 5.62 -67.89 -4.15
CA THR A 179 4.65 -66.83 -4.53
C THR A 179 3.88 -66.28 -3.33
N ARG A 180 3.52 -67.12 -2.35
CA ARG A 180 2.86 -66.65 -1.13
C ARG A 180 3.80 -65.79 -0.25
N ALA A 181 5.05 -66.15 -0.10
CA ALA A 181 6.03 -65.39 0.65
C ALA A 181 6.32 -64.01 -0.01
N LEU A 182 6.40 -63.98 -1.33
CA LEU A 182 6.57 -62.75 -2.10
C LEU A 182 5.34 -61.84 -2.05
N ALA A 183 4.16 -62.40 -2.11
CA ALA A 183 2.91 -61.66 -1.97
C ALA A 183 2.77 -61.05 -0.55
N ALA A 184 3.16 -61.77 0.51
CA ALA A 184 3.13 -61.23 1.88
C ALA A 184 4.13 -60.09 2.08
N ARG A 185 5.34 -60.18 1.47
CA ARG A 185 6.28 -59.04 1.50
C ARG A 185 5.76 -57.84 0.76
N ARG A 186 5.22 -57.98 -0.42
CA ARG A 186 4.61 -56.88 -1.22
C ARG A 186 3.45 -56.23 -0.49
N THR A 187 2.59 -56.96 0.18
CA THR A 187 1.50 -56.42 0.97
C THR A 187 2.00 -55.58 2.15
N SER A 188 3.08 -56.02 2.80
CA SER A 188 3.68 -55.27 3.92
C SER A 188 4.40 -53.99 3.44
N GLU A 189 5.05 -54.03 2.30
CA GLU A 189 5.67 -52.84 1.66
C GLU A 189 4.62 -51.84 1.22
N ARG A 190 3.57 -52.25 0.53
CA ARG A 190 2.42 -51.38 0.18
C ARG A 190 1.75 -50.77 1.41
N ALA A 191 1.62 -51.50 2.54
CA ALA A 191 1.08 -50.97 3.77
C ALA A 191 1.97 -49.87 4.38
N ARG A 192 3.32 -50.06 4.31
CA ARG A 192 4.28 -49.04 4.76
C ARG A 192 4.27 -47.80 3.87
N GLU A 193 4.21 -47.96 2.57
CA GLU A 193 4.10 -46.84 1.62
C GLU A 193 2.82 -46.05 1.82
N LYS A 194 1.67 -46.71 1.94
CA LYS A 194 0.40 -46.05 2.26
C LYS A 194 0.45 -45.30 3.59
N ALA A 195 1.09 -45.88 4.61
CA ALA A 195 1.26 -45.21 5.88
C ALA A 195 2.20 -43.98 5.80
N ALA A 196 3.25 -44.05 4.98
CA ALA A 196 4.13 -42.90 4.72
C ALA A 196 3.38 -41.80 3.95
N GLN A 197 2.65 -42.14 2.90
CA GLN A 197 1.81 -41.19 2.16
C GLN A 197 0.77 -40.52 3.06
N ALA A 198 0.07 -41.28 3.91
CA ALA A 198 -0.91 -40.72 4.84
C ALA A 198 -0.30 -39.70 5.81
N ARG A 199 0.95 -39.93 6.29
CA ARG A 199 1.67 -38.95 7.11
C ARG A 199 2.01 -37.70 6.33
N THR A 200 2.51 -37.83 5.12
CA THR A 200 2.84 -36.70 4.24
C THR A 200 1.61 -35.86 3.95
N ASP A 201 0.46 -36.49 3.68
CA ASP A 201 -0.80 -35.81 3.43
C ASP A 201 -1.31 -35.08 4.69
N GLN A 202 -1.15 -35.69 5.87
CA GLN A 202 -1.50 -35.03 7.14
C GLN A 202 -0.64 -33.82 7.43
N ASP A 203 0.69 -33.93 7.23
CA ASP A 203 1.61 -32.80 7.40
C ASP A 203 1.28 -31.66 6.44
N ARG A 204 0.91 -31.99 5.19
CA ARG A 204 0.52 -31.02 4.17
C ARG A 204 -0.80 -30.33 4.55
N GLN A 205 -1.77 -31.05 5.07
CA GLN A 205 -3.01 -30.47 5.57
C GLN A 205 -2.74 -29.48 6.70
N LEU A 206 -1.91 -29.84 7.67
CA LEU A 206 -1.52 -28.94 8.76
C LEU A 206 -0.82 -27.67 8.26
N GLN A 207 0.09 -27.79 7.28
CA GLN A 207 0.75 -26.63 6.68
C GLN A 207 -0.25 -25.72 5.95
N THR A 208 -1.20 -26.30 5.23
CA THR A 208 -2.24 -25.55 4.52
C THR A 208 -3.19 -24.84 5.49
N GLU A 209 -3.59 -25.50 6.56
CA GLU A 209 -4.38 -24.87 7.62
C GLU A 209 -3.67 -23.72 8.31
N GLN A 210 -2.37 -23.90 8.63
CA GLN A 210 -1.57 -22.84 9.23
C GLN A 210 -1.45 -21.63 8.29
N ALA A 211 -1.18 -21.87 7.01
CA ALA A 211 -1.13 -20.82 6.02
C ALA A 211 -2.47 -20.08 5.86
N ALA A 212 -3.59 -20.81 5.86
CA ALA A 212 -4.94 -20.22 5.81
C ALA A 212 -5.24 -19.35 7.05
N ARG A 213 -4.85 -19.80 8.24
CA ARG A 213 -5.00 -19.00 9.47
C ARG A 213 -4.16 -17.73 9.42
N GLN A 214 -2.90 -17.82 8.98
CA GLN A 214 -2.04 -16.63 8.79
C GLN A 214 -2.63 -15.67 7.77
N GLN A 215 -3.15 -16.16 6.66
CA GLN A 215 -3.80 -15.33 5.63
C GLN A 215 -5.05 -14.60 6.19
N ALA A 216 -5.85 -15.29 6.98
CA ALA A 216 -7.02 -14.69 7.63
C ALA A 216 -6.62 -13.61 8.64
N GLU A 217 -5.54 -13.80 9.38
CA GLU A 217 -5.02 -12.81 10.32
C GLU A 217 -4.48 -11.57 9.58
N LEU A 218 -3.68 -11.75 8.53
CA LEU A 218 -3.19 -10.65 7.70
C LEU A 218 -4.34 -9.86 7.06
N ALA A 219 -5.40 -10.54 6.61
CA ALA A 219 -6.60 -9.87 6.08
C ALA A 219 -7.31 -9.01 7.14
N ARG A 220 -7.41 -9.49 8.38
CA ARG A 220 -7.96 -8.69 9.49
C ARG A 220 -7.10 -7.45 9.80
N GLN A 221 -5.80 -7.60 9.80
CA GLN A 221 -4.88 -6.48 10.01
C GLN A 221 -5.02 -5.44 8.89
N GLN A 222 -5.11 -5.86 7.63
CA GLN A 222 -5.37 -4.94 6.51
C GLN A 222 -6.69 -4.18 6.66
N GLN A 223 -7.76 -4.86 7.06
CA GLN A 223 -9.04 -4.19 7.32
C GLN A 223 -8.92 -3.17 8.46
N GLY A 224 -8.16 -3.48 9.50
CA GLY A 224 -7.89 -2.55 10.60
C GLY A 224 -7.15 -1.30 10.12
N LEU A 225 -6.10 -1.47 9.32
CA LEU A 225 -5.34 -0.36 8.74
C LEU A 225 -6.18 0.48 7.76
N ALA A 226 -7.02 -0.15 6.95
CA ALA A 226 -7.92 0.56 6.03
C ALA A 226 -8.89 1.48 6.79
N ARG A 227 -9.48 1.01 7.90
CA ARG A 227 -10.33 1.85 8.75
C ARG A 227 -9.58 3.02 9.38
N GLN A 228 -8.34 2.79 9.80
CA GLN A 228 -7.51 3.87 10.35
C GLN A 228 -7.16 4.92 9.28
N GLN A 229 -6.87 4.50 8.06
CA GLN A 229 -6.63 5.41 6.93
C GLN A 229 -7.86 6.24 6.60
N GLU A 230 -9.03 5.63 6.57
CA GLU A 230 -10.30 6.34 6.34
C GLU A 230 -10.55 7.39 7.43
N ALA A 231 -10.36 7.03 8.69
CA ALA A 231 -10.50 7.97 9.80
C ALA A 231 -9.50 9.12 9.73
N LEU A 232 -8.25 8.86 9.34
CA LEU A 232 -7.24 9.91 9.14
C LEU A 232 -7.57 10.80 7.94
N ALA A 233 -8.02 10.24 6.82
CA ALA A 233 -8.44 11.00 5.65
C ALA A 233 -9.61 11.94 5.97
N GLN A 234 -10.58 11.48 6.74
CA GLN A 234 -11.67 12.33 7.22
C GLN A 234 -11.18 13.48 8.11
N ARG A 235 -10.28 13.19 9.07
CA ARG A 235 -9.68 14.23 9.92
C ARG A 235 -8.89 15.23 9.10
N GLN A 236 -8.12 14.78 8.13
CA GLN A 236 -7.34 15.63 7.24
C GLN A 236 -8.25 16.53 6.39
N SER A 237 -9.35 16.01 5.86
CA SER A 237 -10.34 16.80 5.12
C SER A 237 -10.95 17.90 6.00
N VAL A 238 -11.34 17.59 7.23
CA VAL A 238 -11.89 18.57 8.19
C VAL A 238 -10.85 19.62 8.57
N ALA A 239 -9.61 19.21 8.85
CA ALA A 239 -8.51 20.11 9.18
C ALA A 239 -8.19 21.04 8.01
N SER A 240 -8.11 20.52 6.79
CA SER A 240 -7.87 21.32 5.58
C SER A 240 -8.98 22.34 5.33
N ALA A 241 -10.24 21.95 5.49
CA ALA A 241 -11.38 22.86 5.36
C ALA A 241 -11.37 23.95 6.44
N LYS A 242 -10.94 23.63 7.67
CA LYS A 242 -10.76 24.60 8.74
C LYS A 242 -9.66 25.61 8.39
N VAL A 243 -8.48 25.11 8.00
CA VAL A 243 -7.36 25.99 7.64
C VAL A 243 -7.73 26.92 6.48
N ALA A 244 -8.40 26.42 5.44
CA ALA A 244 -8.85 27.25 4.34
C ALA A 244 -9.79 28.38 4.78
N ARG A 245 -10.64 28.13 5.76
CA ARG A 245 -11.51 29.17 6.37
C ARG A 245 -10.71 30.16 7.22
N ASP A 246 -9.80 29.64 8.06
CA ASP A 246 -8.97 30.47 8.94
C ASP A 246 -8.08 31.41 8.12
N VAL A 247 -7.48 30.91 7.04
CA VAL A 247 -6.66 31.73 6.11
C VAL A 247 -7.51 32.82 5.46
N ARG A 248 -8.70 32.49 4.93
CA ARG A 248 -9.59 33.50 4.33
C ARG A 248 -10.00 34.58 5.33
N SER A 249 -10.41 34.16 6.52
CA SER A 249 -10.79 35.10 7.59
C SER A 249 -9.62 36.00 7.98
N ALA A 250 -8.42 35.43 8.10
CA ALA A 250 -7.21 36.16 8.41
C ALA A 250 -6.85 37.19 7.33
N ILE A 251 -6.98 36.82 6.04
CA ILE A 251 -6.78 37.74 4.91
C ILE A 251 -7.79 38.88 4.94
N ASP A 252 -9.08 38.57 5.11
CA ASP A 252 -10.13 39.58 5.14
C ASP A 252 -9.95 40.55 6.32
N GLN A 253 -9.56 40.06 7.50
CA GLN A 253 -9.22 40.89 8.66
C GLN A 253 -8.00 41.78 8.40
N ALA A 254 -6.93 41.23 7.81
CA ALA A 254 -5.72 42.02 7.52
C ALA A 254 -5.98 43.12 6.49
N LEU A 255 -6.83 42.86 5.50
CA LEU A 255 -7.27 43.86 4.52
C LEU A 255 -8.16 44.95 5.21
N ALA A 256 -9.09 44.54 6.05
CA ALA A 256 -9.97 45.49 6.75
C ALA A 256 -9.22 46.39 7.75
N ASN A 257 -8.23 45.82 8.46
CA ASN A 257 -7.42 46.54 9.46
C ASN A 257 -6.25 47.32 8.83
N GLY A 258 -6.03 47.23 7.51
CA GLY A 258 -4.94 47.93 6.85
C GLY A 258 -3.54 47.34 7.14
N THR A 259 -3.45 46.17 7.75
CA THR A 259 -2.16 45.47 8.02
C THR A 259 -1.61 44.77 6.78
N ALA A 260 -2.41 44.59 5.74
CA ALA A 260 -2.00 44.07 4.44
C ALA A 260 -1.37 45.19 3.61
N GLN A 261 -0.09 45.05 3.29
CA GLN A 261 0.63 45.99 2.42
C GLN A 261 0.46 45.58 0.96
N ARG A 262 -0.09 46.50 0.16
CA ARG A 262 -0.20 46.26 -1.30
C ARG A 262 1.18 46.32 -1.94
N VAL A 263 1.48 45.37 -2.80
CA VAL A 263 2.71 45.28 -3.56
C VAL A 263 2.38 45.53 -5.04
N ASN A 264 3.11 46.40 -5.67
CA ASN A 264 2.91 46.79 -7.09
C ASN A 264 3.69 45.88 -8.04
#